data_f8045376c1b470078e9a52c1ba23d156
#
_entry.id   f8045376c1b470078e9a52c1ba23d156
#
_cell.length_a   1.000
_cell.length_b   1.000
_cell.length_c   1.000
_cell.angle_alpha   90.00
_cell.angle_beta   90.00
_cell.angle_gamma   90.00
#
_symmetry.space_group_name_H-M   'P 1'
#
loop_
_entity.id
_entity.type
_entity.pdbx_description
1 polymer ?
#
loop_
_entity_poly.entity_id
_entity_poly.type
_entity_poly.pdbx_seq_one_letter_code
_entity_poly.pdbx_strand_id
1 'polypeptide(L)'
;MRLRHLSLALVLTCSTALAQSFTPIREQKNLSPPAIAKLHTLEMLNSLPAGEWHFHAGDVPHGESPSLDDSTWPLVKPRAKAPQDAVWYRRVIEVPKTLNGYDITGARIWFQFHANANGPMPQIIYFNGRRVALGDDLEPIVLFDPAKPGDKVLVAVKLLHTVDEKTFAGVGLKIEPNPSATGPNARPNPEDIRIQCITAANLLPALPTPRKDLLLKVEEAVAAIDLKALEASNQSAFDASLRKAQDILTTLHPVLSQAIIDEAGNSHIDAAWLWPRSETIDVVRRTFTTALQLMDEYPGYTFSQSAAQYTAWIAEKYPQMNDQIRQRVKEGRWEIVGGMWVEPDLNLPDGESLVRQLLVGQRYFQKEYGVTARIGWNPDSFGYNWQLPQIYKRSGMDYFVTQKMHWNDTNQLPFRLFWWESPDGSKVLTYFPTDYVHDNVNPTRISADFAESADRNPGTAEMLDLYGIGDHGGGPTRAMLDQADHWIAAGKQDAVPTMHYHTAQSYFTNVERNLNPTPPPGTTTPSRRVTPPPPHRPQERWAFPRGTTNSTSNTIAASLPRKPNTNAACAPAK
;
A
#
# COMPACT_ATOMS: atom_id res chain seq x y z
N MET A 1 -43.88 -37.86 -12.72
CA MET A 1 -43.59 -36.57 -12.04
C MET A 1 -42.10 -36.55 -11.71
N ARG A 2 -41.27 -35.91 -12.57
CA ARG A 2 -39.80 -35.92 -12.46
C ARG A 2 -39.38 -34.59 -11.80
N LEU A 3 -38.87 -34.64 -10.57
CA LEU A 3 -38.19 -33.50 -9.93
C LEU A 3 -36.80 -33.35 -10.55
N ARG A 4 -36.56 -32.22 -11.18
CA ARG A 4 -35.23 -31.79 -11.60
C ARG A 4 -34.52 -31.14 -10.40
N HIS A 5 -33.44 -31.76 -9.96
CA HIS A 5 -32.50 -31.12 -9.02
C HIS A 5 -31.68 -30.07 -9.77
N LEU A 6 -31.90 -28.81 -9.46
CA LEU A 6 -31.01 -27.71 -9.81
C LEU A 6 -29.88 -27.70 -8.78
N SER A 7 -28.70 -28.19 -9.17
CA SER A 7 -27.48 -28.01 -8.40
C SER A 7 -26.96 -26.60 -8.66
N LEU A 8 -27.18 -25.71 -7.69
CA LEU A 8 -26.56 -24.36 -7.67
C LEU A 8 -25.11 -24.56 -7.21
N ALA A 9 -24.18 -24.61 -8.15
CA ALA A 9 -22.75 -24.56 -7.84
C ALA A 9 -22.41 -23.15 -7.38
N LEU A 10 -22.36 -22.95 -6.07
CA LEU A 10 -21.81 -21.75 -5.44
C LEU A 10 -20.29 -21.83 -5.60
N VAL A 11 -19.77 -21.16 -6.63
CA VAL A 11 -18.33 -20.92 -6.76
C VAL A 11 -17.95 -19.90 -5.69
N LEU A 12 -17.55 -20.37 -4.51
CA LEU A 12 -16.79 -19.55 -3.57
C LEU A 12 -15.42 -19.31 -4.21
N THR A 13 -15.27 -18.17 -4.87
CA THR A 13 -13.95 -17.60 -5.13
C THR A 13 -13.41 -17.17 -3.79
N CYS A 14 -12.56 -18.00 -3.19
CA CYS A 14 -11.68 -17.61 -2.11
C CYS A 14 -10.75 -16.55 -2.73
N SER A 15 -11.10 -15.28 -2.57
CA SER A 15 -10.20 -14.16 -2.87
C SER A 15 -9.12 -14.22 -1.81
N THR A 16 -8.04 -14.93 -2.11
CA THR A 16 -6.78 -14.75 -1.38
C THR A 16 -6.45 -13.28 -1.49
N ALA A 17 -6.34 -12.63 -0.37
CA ALA A 17 -5.94 -11.26 -0.22
C ALA A 17 -4.44 -11.11 -0.57
N LEU A 18 -4.12 -11.28 -1.84
CA LEU A 18 -3.15 -10.47 -2.51
C LEU A 18 -3.99 -9.31 -3.04
N ALA A 19 -4.33 -8.42 -2.15
CA ALA A 19 -4.70 -7.08 -2.51
C ALA A 19 -3.44 -6.38 -3.03
N GLN A 20 -2.88 -6.86 -4.15
CA GLN A 20 -2.36 -5.91 -5.11
C GLN A 20 -3.57 -5.04 -5.39
N SER A 21 -3.56 -3.85 -4.85
CA SER A 21 -4.58 -2.86 -5.04
C SER A 21 -4.62 -2.47 -6.52
N PHE A 22 -5.18 -3.35 -7.35
CA PHE A 22 -5.99 -2.84 -8.44
C PHE A 22 -7.21 -2.22 -7.74
N THR A 23 -6.97 -1.10 -7.06
CA THR A 23 -8.06 -0.18 -6.81
C THR A 23 -8.58 0.11 -8.20
N PRO A 24 -9.77 -0.39 -8.59
CA PRO A 24 -10.34 0.01 -9.87
C PRO A 24 -10.27 1.52 -9.81
N ILE A 25 -9.73 2.16 -10.87
CA ILE A 25 -9.72 3.63 -10.99
C ILE A 25 -11.13 4.01 -10.59
N ARG A 26 -11.30 4.54 -9.34
CA ARG A 26 -12.63 4.91 -8.85
C ARG A 26 -13.11 5.85 -9.92
N GLU A 27 -14.23 5.51 -10.56
CA GLU A 27 -14.74 6.24 -11.71
C GLU A 27 -14.57 7.73 -11.44
N GLN A 28 -13.78 8.41 -12.26
CA GLN A 28 -13.47 9.82 -12.07
C GLN A 28 -14.77 10.62 -12.30
N LYS A 29 -15.57 10.74 -11.24
CA LYS A 29 -16.88 11.38 -11.26
C LYS A 29 -16.80 12.89 -11.47
N ASN A 30 -15.59 13.45 -11.32
CA ASN A 30 -15.37 14.89 -11.31
C ASN A 30 -14.81 15.44 -12.63
N LEU A 31 -14.56 14.58 -13.62
CA LEU A 31 -14.09 14.94 -14.95
C LEU A 31 -15.09 14.50 -16.01
N SER A 32 -15.13 15.22 -17.13
CA SER A 32 -15.97 14.87 -18.27
C SER A 32 -15.50 13.58 -18.95
N PRO A 33 -16.40 12.79 -19.57
CA PRO A 33 -16.01 11.58 -20.30
C PRO A 33 -14.93 11.82 -21.37
N PRO A 34 -14.92 12.92 -22.15
CA PRO A 34 -13.84 13.22 -23.08
C PRO A 34 -12.49 13.45 -22.39
N ALA A 35 -12.47 14.11 -21.22
CA ALA A 35 -11.24 14.28 -20.45
C ALA A 35 -10.70 12.95 -19.94
N ILE A 36 -11.56 12.09 -19.39
CA ILE A 36 -11.20 10.73 -18.94
C ILE A 36 -10.61 9.92 -20.09
N ALA A 37 -11.23 9.92 -21.27
CA ALA A 37 -10.73 9.22 -22.45
C ALA A 37 -9.32 9.70 -22.86
N LYS A 38 -9.08 11.02 -22.79
CA LYS A 38 -7.78 11.61 -23.11
C LYS A 38 -6.71 11.22 -22.09
N LEU A 39 -7.03 11.23 -20.80
CA LEU A 39 -6.14 10.78 -19.72
C LEU A 39 -5.82 9.29 -19.84
N HIS A 40 -6.78 8.46 -20.24
CA HIS A 40 -6.54 7.05 -20.53
C HIS A 40 -5.55 6.84 -21.69
N THR A 41 -5.59 7.71 -22.70
CA THR A 41 -4.58 7.67 -23.79
C THR A 41 -3.18 7.94 -23.22
N LEU A 42 -3.02 8.88 -22.28
CA LEU A 42 -1.71 9.14 -21.65
C LEU A 42 -1.24 7.92 -20.84
N GLU A 43 -2.16 7.25 -20.12
CA GLU A 43 -1.84 6.02 -19.38
C GLU A 43 -1.23 4.94 -20.27
N MET A 44 -1.76 4.79 -21.49
CA MET A 44 -1.26 3.82 -22.48
C MET A 44 0.15 4.13 -23.00
N LEU A 45 0.72 5.29 -22.67
CA LEU A 45 2.10 5.66 -23.00
C LEU A 45 3.09 5.30 -21.88
N ASN A 46 2.63 4.86 -20.74
CA ASN A 46 3.45 4.61 -19.55
C ASN A 46 4.07 3.19 -19.52
N SER A 47 3.61 2.28 -20.37
CA SER A 47 4.09 0.89 -20.38
C SER A 47 4.02 0.25 -21.76
N LEU A 48 5.02 -0.57 -22.09
CA LEU A 48 4.91 -1.45 -23.24
C LEU A 48 3.86 -2.53 -22.98
N PRO A 49 3.20 -3.06 -24.04
CA PRO A 49 2.21 -4.13 -23.88
C PRO A 49 2.80 -5.39 -23.24
N ALA A 50 2.11 -5.96 -22.24
CA ALA A 50 2.51 -7.20 -21.59
C ALA A 50 2.65 -8.39 -22.55
N GLY A 51 1.89 -8.40 -23.65
CA GLY A 51 1.95 -9.37 -24.73
C GLY A 51 1.70 -10.82 -24.35
N GLU A 52 2.03 -11.72 -25.28
CA GLU A 52 1.96 -13.17 -25.08
C GLU A 52 3.35 -13.73 -24.78
N TRP A 53 3.40 -14.81 -24.02
CA TRP A 53 4.63 -15.45 -23.57
C TRP A 53 4.64 -16.91 -23.97
N HIS A 54 5.78 -17.41 -24.50
CA HIS A 54 6.01 -18.83 -24.64
C HIS A 54 6.06 -19.47 -23.27
N PHE A 55 5.30 -20.53 -23.06
CA PHE A 55 5.12 -21.21 -21.78
C PHE A 55 5.51 -22.68 -21.85
N HIS A 56 6.21 -23.17 -20.83
CA HIS A 56 6.51 -24.59 -20.68
C HIS A 56 6.22 -25.05 -19.26
N ALA A 57 5.40 -26.09 -19.13
CA ALA A 57 5.17 -26.78 -17.86
C ALA A 57 6.30 -27.78 -17.61
N GLY A 58 6.83 -27.78 -16.38
CA GLY A 58 7.99 -28.56 -16.00
C GLY A 58 9.32 -27.84 -16.21
N ASP A 59 10.37 -28.39 -15.62
CA ASP A 59 11.71 -27.83 -15.76
C ASP A 59 12.35 -28.20 -17.10
N VAL A 60 13.08 -27.26 -17.68
CA VAL A 60 13.79 -27.42 -18.93
C VAL A 60 15.26 -27.12 -18.70
N PRO A 61 16.19 -28.04 -19.00
CA PRO A 61 17.63 -27.76 -18.95
C PRO A 61 17.96 -26.56 -19.85
N HIS A 62 18.67 -25.59 -19.28
CA HIS A 62 19.04 -24.35 -19.97
C HIS A 62 17.86 -23.57 -20.55
N GLY A 63 16.69 -23.58 -19.86
CA GLY A 63 15.52 -22.81 -20.24
C GLY A 63 15.75 -21.30 -20.39
N GLU A 64 16.85 -20.77 -19.81
CA GLU A 64 17.28 -19.39 -19.93
C GLU A 64 18.06 -19.11 -21.24
N SER A 65 18.54 -20.16 -21.94
CA SER A 65 19.48 -19.99 -23.06
C SER A 65 18.84 -19.27 -24.26
N PRO A 66 19.52 -18.26 -24.85
CA PRO A 66 19.06 -17.63 -26.10
C PRO A 66 19.03 -18.59 -27.29
N SER A 67 19.78 -19.70 -27.24
CA SER A 67 19.83 -20.69 -28.30
C SER A 67 18.73 -21.76 -28.19
N LEU A 68 17.96 -21.78 -27.13
CA LEU A 68 16.85 -22.72 -26.97
C LEU A 68 15.73 -22.36 -27.97
N ASP A 69 15.31 -23.33 -28.78
CA ASP A 69 14.13 -23.20 -29.63
C ASP A 69 12.87 -23.40 -28.80
N ASP A 70 12.12 -22.34 -28.58
CA ASP A 70 10.84 -22.32 -27.88
C ASP A 70 9.64 -22.14 -28.82
N SER A 71 9.84 -22.25 -30.13
CA SER A 71 8.80 -22.03 -31.16
C SER A 71 7.61 -22.99 -31.05
N THR A 72 7.82 -24.16 -30.43
CA THR A 72 6.76 -25.16 -30.20
C THR A 72 6.02 -24.96 -28.87
N TRP A 73 6.47 -24.05 -28.01
CA TRP A 73 5.82 -23.79 -26.75
C TRP A 73 4.52 -23.02 -26.96
N PRO A 74 3.43 -23.39 -26.26
CA PRO A 74 2.18 -22.65 -26.35
C PRO A 74 2.36 -21.20 -25.87
N LEU A 75 1.61 -20.28 -26.49
CA LEU A 75 1.54 -18.89 -26.08
C LEU A 75 0.46 -18.73 -25.00
N VAL A 76 0.81 -18.02 -23.94
CA VAL A 76 -0.10 -17.68 -22.84
C VAL A 76 -0.15 -16.17 -22.58
N LYS A 77 -1.27 -15.70 -22.09
CA LYS A 77 -1.51 -14.30 -21.66
C LYS A 77 -1.57 -14.21 -20.13
N PRO A 78 -1.44 -13.01 -19.57
CA PRO A 78 -1.77 -12.76 -18.17
C PRO A 78 -3.13 -13.37 -17.77
N ARG A 79 -3.21 -13.85 -16.53
CA ARG A 79 -4.29 -14.65 -15.92
C ARG A 79 -4.30 -16.13 -16.29
N ALA A 80 -3.33 -16.63 -17.05
CA ALA A 80 -3.18 -18.05 -17.30
C ALA A 80 -2.80 -18.80 -16.01
N LYS A 81 -3.38 -19.98 -15.83
CA LYS A 81 -3.02 -20.92 -14.75
C LYS A 81 -1.81 -21.75 -15.14
N ALA A 82 -1.00 -22.11 -14.16
CA ALA A 82 0.17 -22.97 -14.30
C ALA A 82 0.25 -23.97 -13.14
N PRO A 83 0.78 -25.18 -13.39
CA PRO A 83 0.90 -26.21 -12.35
C PRO A 83 1.82 -25.77 -11.21
N GLN A 84 1.72 -26.50 -10.08
CA GLN A 84 2.56 -26.27 -8.90
C GLN A 84 4.06 -26.54 -9.12
N ASP A 85 4.42 -27.41 -10.09
CA ASP A 85 5.83 -27.69 -10.43
C ASP A 85 6.50 -26.50 -11.11
N ALA A 86 7.82 -26.57 -11.28
CA ALA A 86 8.55 -25.52 -11.97
C ALA A 86 8.00 -25.28 -13.38
N VAL A 87 7.93 -24.01 -13.79
CA VAL A 87 7.45 -23.63 -15.14
C VAL A 87 8.32 -22.51 -15.70
N TRP A 88 8.34 -22.41 -17.02
CA TRP A 88 9.08 -21.40 -17.73
C TRP A 88 8.17 -20.48 -18.55
N TYR A 89 8.49 -19.20 -18.56
CA TYR A 89 7.93 -18.17 -19.43
C TYR A 89 9.06 -17.50 -20.20
N ARG A 90 8.91 -17.35 -21.52
CA ARG A 90 9.95 -16.74 -22.36
C ARG A 90 9.33 -15.77 -23.35
N ARG A 91 10.01 -14.66 -23.59
CA ARG A 91 9.62 -13.67 -24.59
C ARG A 91 10.80 -12.80 -24.99
N VAL A 92 10.93 -12.52 -26.29
CA VAL A 92 11.79 -11.42 -26.75
C VAL A 92 11.00 -10.13 -26.65
N ILE A 93 11.51 -9.19 -25.87
CA ILE A 93 10.97 -7.83 -25.74
C ILE A 93 11.80 -6.94 -26.65
N GLU A 94 11.13 -6.23 -27.55
CA GLU A 94 11.74 -5.30 -28.49
C GLU A 94 11.26 -3.88 -28.18
N VAL A 95 12.18 -2.92 -28.23
CA VAL A 95 11.86 -1.49 -28.12
C VAL A 95 11.22 -1.05 -29.44
N PRO A 96 9.93 -0.67 -29.46
CA PRO A 96 9.28 -0.24 -30.70
C PRO A 96 9.82 1.11 -31.15
N LYS A 97 9.62 1.44 -32.44
CA LYS A 97 9.97 2.75 -32.97
C LYS A 97 9.23 3.89 -32.28
N THR A 98 7.96 3.67 -31.97
CA THR A 98 7.11 4.56 -31.16
C THR A 98 6.11 3.71 -30.39
N LEU A 99 5.64 4.21 -29.26
CA LEU A 99 4.52 3.63 -28.53
C LEU A 99 3.29 4.50 -28.76
N ASN A 100 2.33 4.03 -29.56
CA ASN A 100 1.13 4.79 -29.92
C ASN A 100 1.42 6.22 -30.42
N GLY A 101 2.49 6.37 -31.24
CA GLY A 101 2.95 7.66 -31.73
C GLY A 101 3.98 8.37 -30.84
N TYR A 102 4.14 7.95 -29.59
CA TYR A 102 5.07 8.52 -28.62
C TYR A 102 6.48 7.97 -28.82
N ASP A 103 7.46 8.86 -28.97
CA ASP A 103 8.88 8.48 -29.08
C ASP A 103 9.44 8.13 -27.70
N ILE A 104 9.89 6.90 -27.53
CA ILE A 104 10.48 6.37 -26.29
C ILE A 104 12.00 6.25 -26.35
N THR A 105 12.63 6.85 -27.37
CA THR A 105 14.09 6.85 -27.50
C THR A 105 14.72 7.54 -26.29
N GLY A 106 15.71 6.87 -25.67
CA GLY A 106 16.41 7.37 -24.49
C GLY A 106 15.68 7.13 -23.17
N ALA A 107 14.48 6.55 -23.20
CA ALA A 107 13.77 6.19 -21.98
C ALA A 107 14.49 5.06 -21.22
N ARG A 108 14.22 4.96 -19.92
CA ARG A 108 14.48 3.74 -19.15
C ARG A 108 13.23 2.88 -19.16
N ILE A 109 13.38 1.57 -19.38
CA ILE A 109 12.27 0.61 -19.36
C ILE A 109 12.54 -0.40 -18.25
N TRP A 110 11.58 -0.50 -17.33
CA TRP A 110 11.60 -1.43 -16.21
C TRP A 110 10.82 -2.68 -16.56
N PHE A 111 11.28 -3.82 -16.06
CA PHE A 111 10.60 -5.11 -16.17
C PHE A 111 10.22 -5.62 -14.78
N GLN A 112 8.99 -6.08 -14.63
CA GLN A 112 8.53 -6.80 -13.45
C GLN A 112 7.61 -7.94 -13.88
N PHE A 113 7.80 -9.13 -13.31
CA PHE A 113 6.97 -10.29 -13.57
C PHE A 113 6.10 -10.59 -12.35
N HIS A 114 4.80 -10.67 -12.55
CA HIS A 114 3.83 -10.93 -11.49
C HIS A 114 3.22 -12.32 -11.64
N ALA A 115 3.36 -13.13 -10.59
CA ALA A 115 2.72 -14.43 -10.48
C ALA A 115 2.23 -14.62 -9.04
N ASN A 116 1.15 -15.37 -8.87
CA ASN A 116 0.50 -15.60 -7.59
C ASN A 116 0.32 -17.08 -7.32
N ALA A 117 0.52 -17.49 -6.06
CA ALA A 117 0.16 -18.79 -5.49
C ALA A 117 -0.28 -18.59 -4.04
N ASN A 118 -0.79 -19.64 -3.37
CA ASN A 118 -0.99 -19.59 -1.92
C ASN A 118 0.36 -19.84 -1.23
N GLY A 119 1.06 -18.79 -0.82
CA GLY A 119 2.38 -18.84 -0.19
C GLY A 119 3.50 -18.33 -1.10
N PRO A 120 4.77 -18.52 -0.70
CA PRO A 120 5.92 -18.00 -1.43
C PRO A 120 5.93 -18.41 -2.90
N MET A 121 6.25 -17.46 -3.78
CA MET A 121 6.33 -17.62 -5.22
C MET A 121 7.76 -17.33 -5.73
N PRO A 122 8.76 -18.15 -5.42
CA PRO A 122 10.12 -17.89 -5.83
C PRO A 122 10.27 -17.95 -7.34
N GLN A 123 10.94 -16.95 -7.90
CA GLN A 123 11.17 -16.82 -9.32
C GLN A 123 12.64 -16.49 -9.62
N ILE A 124 13.10 -16.94 -10.79
CA ILE A 124 14.42 -16.60 -11.32
C ILE A 124 14.21 -15.88 -12.64
N ILE A 125 14.78 -14.69 -12.77
CA ILE A 125 14.67 -13.87 -13.97
C ILE A 125 16.02 -13.83 -14.69
N TYR A 126 15.97 -14.02 -16.02
CA TYR A 126 17.15 -13.99 -16.88
C TYR A 126 16.93 -13.01 -18.03
N PHE A 127 17.96 -12.21 -18.33
CA PHE A 127 18.04 -11.38 -19.53
C PHE A 127 19.17 -11.91 -20.42
N ASN A 128 18.82 -12.31 -21.66
CA ASN A 128 19.74 -12.89 -22.63
C ASN A 128 20.58 -14.05 -22.04
N GLY A 129 19.95 -14.92 -21.24
CA GLY A 129 20.58 -16.06 -20.57
C GLY A 129 21.33 -15.74 -19.28
N ARG A 130 21.56 -14.46 -18.96
CA ARG A 130 22.19 -14.04 -17.70
C ARG A 130 21.12 -13.88 -16.61
N ARG A 131 21.31 -14.54 -15.45
CA ARG A 131 20.46 -14.34 -14.29
C ARG A 131 20.62 -12.92 -13.75
N VAL A 132 19.51 -12.20 -13.64
CA VAL A 132 19.44 -10.82 -13.14
C VAL A 132 18.76 -10.72 -11.79
N ALA A 133 17.85 -11.66 -11.46
CA ALA A 133 17.21 -11.69 -10.15
C ALA A 133 16.84 -13.13 -9.74
N LEU A 134 16.70 -13.32 -8.42
CA LEU A 134 16.22 -14.54 -7.77
C LEU A 134 15.56 -14.14 -6.46
N GLY A 135 14.33 -14.50 -6.24
CA GLY A 135 13.60 -14.21 -5.02
C GLY A 135 12.11 -14.32 -5.19
N ASP A 136 11.39 -13.92 -4.17
CA ASP A 136 9.95 -13.73 -4.14
C ASP A 136 9.67 -12.23 -4.13
N ASP A 137 8.51 -11.79 -4.67
CA ASP A 137 8.11 -10.38 -4.72
C ASP A 137 9.24 -9.42 -5.19
N LEU A 138 9.84 -9.76 -6.35
CA LEU A 138 10.98 -9.02 -6.87
C LEU A 138 10.60 -7.60 -7.30
N GLU A 139 11.43 -6.63 -6.90
CA GLU A 139 11.34 -5.25 -7.40
C GLU A 139 11.50 -5.18 -8.92
N PRO A 140 10.99 -4.10 -9.56
CA PRO A 140 11.24 -3.86 -10.97
C PRO A 140 12.73 -3.84 -11.30
N ILE A 141 13.11 -4.43 -12.42
CA ILE A 141 14.50 -4.53 -12.90
C ILE A 141 14.65 -3.72 -14.17
N VAL A 142 15.74 -2.97 -14.31
CA VAL A 142 16.03 -2.22 -15.54
C VAL A 142 16.23 -3.19 -16.71
N LEU A 143 15.38 -3.10 -17.73
CA LEU A 143 15.45 -3.89 -18.94
C LEU A 143 16.24 -3.17 -20.05
N PHE A 144 16.00 -1.86 -20.24
CA PHE A 144 16.71 -0.99 -21.17
C PHE A 144 17.03 0.35 -20.51
N ASP A 145 18.26 0.83 -20.67
CA ASP A 145 18.71 2.15 -20.21
C ASP A 145 20.02 2.58 -20.93
N PRO A 146 19.99 3.51 -21.87
CA PRO A 146 18.81 4.09 -22.54
C PRO A 146 18.18 3.13 -23.58
N ALA A 147 16.87 3.16 -23.73
CA ALA A 147 16.16 2.40 -24.76
C ALA A 147 16.42 2.99 -26.16
N LYS A 148 16.67 2.11 -27.12
CA LYS A 148 16.83 2.49 -28.54
C LYS A 148 15.89 1.64 -29.39
N PRO A 149 15.12 2.23 -30.32
CA PRO A 149 14.28 1.48 -31.24
C PRO A 149 15.01 0.32 -31.89
N GLY A 150 14.44 -0.87 -31.83
CA GLY A 150 15.04 -2.10 -32.36
C GLY A 150 15.90 -2.88 -31.38
N ASP A 151 16.25 -2.32 -30.21
CA ASP A 151 16.93 -3.08 -29.16
C ASP A 151 16.03 -4.25 -28.70
N LYS A 152 16.66 -5.42 -28.48
CA LYS A 152 15.96 -6.66 -28.13
C LYS A 152 16.60 -7.32 -26.92
N VAL A 153 15.76 -7.79 -25.99
CA VAL A 153 16.20 -8.63 -24.88
C VAL A 153 15.29 -9.85 -24.80
N LEU A 154 15.89 -11.04 -24.79
CA LEU A 154 15.20 -12.25 -24.39
C LEU A 154 15.03 -12.23 -22.88
N VAL A 155 13.80 -12.17 -22.41
CA VAL A 155 13.45 -12.38 -21.01
C VAL A 155 13.00 -13.82 -20.84
N ALA A 156 13.62 -14.53 -19.90
CA ALA A 156 13.20 -15.85 -19.46
C ALA A 156 12.93 -15.81 -17.95
N VAL A 157 11.77 -16.31 -17.54
CA VAL A 157 11.36 -16.39 -16.14
C VAL A 157 11.09 -17.84 -15.78
N LYS A 158 11.78 -18.34 -14.77
CA LYS A 158 11.51 -19.63 -14.16
C LYS A 158 10.76 -19.41 -12.85
N LEU A 159 9.52 -19.86 -12.75
CA LEU A 159 8.84 -19.98 -11.47
C LEU A 159 9.16 -21.32 -10.85
N LEU A 160 9.55 -21.34 -9.59
CA LEU A 160 9.90 -22.54 -8.88
C LEU A 160 8.66 -23.29 -8.38
N HIS A 161 8.88 -24.42 -7.72
CA HIS A 161 7.80 -25.24 -7.14
C HIS A 161 7.05 -24.45 -6.05
N THR A 162 5.73 -24.58 -6.02
CA THR A 162 4.83 -23.95 -5.04
C THR A 162 3.92 -25.01 -4.40
N VAL A 163 3.23 -24.61 -3.33
CA VAL A 163 2.33 -25.53 -2.61
C VAL A 163 1.12 -25.94 -3.48
N ASP A 164 0.67 -25.04 -4.34
CA ASP A 164 -0.50 -25.24 -5.22
C ASP A 164 -0.30 -24.62 -6.61
N GLU A 165 -1.35 -24.59 -7.42
CA GLU A 165 -1.33 -23.99 -8.74
C GLU A 165 -0.97 -22.51 -8.70
N LYS A 166 -0.18 -22.08 -9.68
CA LYS A 166 0.21 -20.68 -9.90
C LYS A 166 -0.75 -19.98 -10.85
N THR A 167 -0.79 -18.67 -10.73
CA THR A 167 -1.40 -17.80 -11.73
C THR A 167 -0.37 -16.84 -12.27
N PHE A 168 -0.14 -16.84 -13.58
CA PHE A 168 0.58 -15.76 -14.26
C PHE A 168 -0.27 -14.49 -14.18
N ALA A 169 0.01 -13.59 -13.25
CA ALA A 169 -0.82 -12.42 -12.99
C ALA A 169 -0.61 -11.33 -14.05
N GLY A 170 0.65 -11.06 -14.42
CA GLY A 170 0.96 -10.03 -15.41
C GLY A 170 2.44 -9.76 -15.61
N VAL A 171 2.71 -8.76 -16.45
CA VAL A 171 4.04 -8.21 -16.67
C VAL A 171 3.95 -6.69 -16.69
N GLY A 172 4.74 -6.03 -15.86
CA GLY A 172 5.00 -4.61 -15.90
C GLY A 172 6.18 -4.32 -16.84
N LEU A 173 5.97 -3.41 -17.78
CA LEU A 173 7.01 -2.89 -18.70
C LEU A 173 6.96 -1.37 -18.64
N LYS A 174 7.18 -0.81 -17.43
CA LYS A 174 7.03 0.61 -17.16
C LYS A 174 8.09 1.43 -17.90
N ILE A 175 7.67 2.53 -18.51
CA ILE A 175 8.52 3.48 -19.23
C ILE A 175 8.74 4.72 -18.34
N GLU A 176 10.00 5.07 -18.16
CA GLU A 176 10.44 6.32 -17.54
C GLU A 176 11.08 7.18 -18.64
N PRO A 177 10.37 8.22 -19.11
CA PRO A 177 10.88 9.03 -20.21
C PRO A 177 12.10 9.84 -19.77
N ASN A 178 13.25 9.60 -20.38
CA ASN A 178 14.47 10.40 -20.25
C ASN A 178 14.90 10.70 -18.80
N PRO A 179 15.17 9.67 -17.97
CA PRO A 179 15.45 9.82 -16.53
C PRO A 179 16.68 10.67 -16.21
N SER A 180 17.58 10.86 -17.17
CA SER A 180 18.81 11.65 -16.99
C SER A 180 18.65 13.13 -17.31
N ALA A 181 17.52 13.54 -17.91
CA ALA A 181 17.29 14.94 -18.25
C ALA A 181 16.58 15.65 -17.10
N THR A 182 17.24 16.63 -16.52
CA THR A 182 16.70 17.50 -15.46
C THR A 182 16.61 18.95 -15.93
N GLY A 183 15.70 19.73 -15.31
CA GLY A 183 15.54 21.16 -15.57
C GLY A 183 14.57 21.49 -16.71
N PRO A 184 14.53 22.76 -17.15
CA PRO A 184 13.49 23.28 -18.05
C PRO A 184 13.48 22.65 -19.44
N ASN A 185 14.58 21.97 -19.82
CA ASN A 185 14.69 21.25 -21.10
C ASN A 185 14.33 19.76 -20.98
N ALA A 186 13.99 19.29 -19.77
CA ALA A 186 13.51 17.92 -19.60
C ALA A 186 12.23 17.69 -20.40
N ARG A 187 12.12 16.53 -20.99
CA ARG A 187 10.92 16.12 -21.69
C ARG A 187 9.78 15.95 -20.67
N PRO A 188 8.59 16.51 -20.90
CA PRO A 188 7.47 16.32 -19.97
C PRO A 188 7.07 14.84 -19.96
N ASN A 189 6.76 14.34 -18.76
CA ASN A 189 6.27 12.98 -18.58
C ASN A 189 4.74 12.96 -18.73
N PRO A 190 4.16 12.25 -19.74
CA PRO A 190 2.72 12.16 -19.89
C PRO A 190 2.00 11.60 -18.66
N GLU A 191 2.64 10.65 -17.96
CA GLU A 191 2.07 10.04 -16.75
C GLU A 191 1.98 11.03 -15.59
N ASP A 192 2.98 11.89 -15.38
CA ASP A 192 2.94 12.88 -14.32
C ASP A 192 1.81 13.91 -14.55
N ILE A 193 1.60 14.30 -15.81
CA ILE A 193 0.46 15.17 -16.18
C ILE A 193 -0.88 14.48 -15.88
N ARG A 194 -1.00 13.19 -16.25
CA ARG A 194 -2.19 12.40 -15.97
C ARG A 194 -2.47 12.30 -14.47
N ILE A 195 -1.43 11.97 -13.68
CA ILE A 195 -1.51 11.86 -12.23
C ILE A 195 -1.95 13.19 -11.62
N GLN A 196 -1.35 14.29 -12.00
CA GLN A 196 -1.73 15.62 -11.50
C GLN A 196 -3.19 15.97 -11.82
N CYS A 197 -3.68 15.68 -13.04
CA CYS A 197 -5.07 15.91 -13.41
C CYS A 197 -6.04 15.11 -12.53
N ILE A 198 -5.78 13.83 -12.34
CA ILE A 198 -6.64 12.94 -11.52
C ILE A 198 -6.57 13.35 -10.05
N THR A 199 -5.38 13.63 -9.54
CA THR A 199 -5.15 14.09 -8.16
C THR A 199 -5.91 15.39 -7.87
N ALA A 200 -5.81 16.38 -8.76
CA ALA A 200 -6.55 17.63 -8.63
C ALA A 200 -8.07 17.41 -8.67
N ALA A 201 -8.56 16.55 -9.57
CA ALA A 201 -9.98 16.22 -9.67
C ALA A 201 -10.52 15.53 -8.41
N ASN A 202 -9.71 14.73 -7.71
CA ASN A 202 -10.08 14.09 -6.45
C ASN A 202 -10.04 15.09 -5.27
N LEU A 203 -8.98 15.89 -5.16
CA LEU A 203 -8.74 16.75 -4.01
C LEU A 203 -9.64 17.99 -3.98
N LEU A 204 -9.84 18.67 -5.12
CA LEU A 204 -10.58 19.95 -5.16
C LEU A 204 -11.96 19.88 -4.48
N PRO A 205 -12.78 18.84 -4.68
CA PRO A 205 -14.05 18.69 -3.96
C PRO A 205 -13.90 18.27 -2.49
N ALA A 206 -12.77 17.65 -2.13
CA ALA A 206 -12.55 17.00 -0.84
C ALA A 206 -11.80 17.88 0.18
N LEU A 207 -11.27 19.03 -0.24
CA LEU A 207 -10.62 19.98 0.66
C LEU A 207 -11.56 20.47 1.77
N PRO A 208 -11.06 20.90 2.95
CA PRO A 208 -11.86 21.47 4.02
C PRO A 208 -12.77 22.62 3.54
N THR A 209 -12.29 23.42 2.58
CA THR A 209 -13.09 24.35 1.80
C THR A 209 -13.14 23.86 0.35
N PRO A 210 -14.20 23.14 -0.06
CA PRO A 210 -14.29 22.56 -1.39
C PRO A 210 -14.17 23.62 -2.51
N ARG A 211 -13.37 23.32 -3.53
CA ARG A 211 -13.07 24.19 -4.66
C ARG A 211 -13.51 23.57 -6.00
N LYS A 212 -14.77 23.11 -6.04
CA LYS A 212 -15.36 22.53 -7.27
C LYS A 212 -15.34 23.48 -8.47
N ASP A 213 -15.32 24.78 -8.23
CA ASP A 213 -15.17 25.82 -9.24
C ASP A 213 -13.87 25.65 -10.07
N LEU A 214 -12.81 25.14 -9.44
CA LEU A 214 -11.52 24.94 -10.09
C LEU A 214 -11.43 23.66 -10.94
N LEU A 215 -12.42 22.79 -10.91
CA LEU A 215 -12.46 21.63 -11.81
C LEU A 215 -12.43 22.02 -13.29
N LEU A 216 -12.97 23.19 -13.64
CA LEU A 216 -12.89 23.74 -14.99
C LEU A 216 -11.44 23.98 -15.45
N LYS A 217 -10.53 24.33 -14.53
CA LYS A 217 -9.11 24.47 -14.84
C LYS A 217 -8.43 23.12 -15.12
N VAL A 218 -8.86 22.07 -14.43
CA VAL A 218 -8.39 20.71 -14.73
C VAL A 218 -8.86 20.28 -16.13
N GLU A 219 -10.13 20.55 -16.46
CA GLU A 219 -10.66 20.31 -17.82
C GLU A 219 -9.92 21.12 -18.89
N GLU A 220 -9.57 22.39 -18.60
CA GLU A 220 -8.76 23.24 -19.48
C GLU A 220 -7.36 22.64 -19.71
N ALA A 221 -6.70 22.15 -18.65
CA ALA A 221 -5.40 21.49 -18.76
C ALA A 221 -5.48 20.24 -19.64
N VAL A 222 -6.48 19.37 -19.39
CA VAL A 222 -6.70 18.19 -20.23
C VAL A 222 -7.04 18.57 -21.67
N ALA A 223 -7.84 19.63 -21.89
CA ALA A 223 -8.16 20.12 -23.24
C ALA A 223 -6.91 20.58 -24.00
N ALA A 224 -5.93 21.17 -23.31
CA ALA A 224 -4.68 21.64 -23.91
C ALA A 224 -3.81 20.53 -24.50
N ILE A 225 -3.95 19.27 -24.06
CA ILE A 225 -3.18 18.13 -24.57
C ILE A 225 -3.56 17.83 -26.03
N ASP A 226 -2.59 17.81 -26.94
CA ASP A 226 -2.80 17.61 -28.38
C ASP A 226 -2.55 16.15 -28.79
N LEU A 227 -3.58 15.31 -28.73
CA LEU A 227 -3.50 13.91 -29.17
C LEU A 227 -3.34 13.79 -30.70
N LYS A 228 -3.72 14.81 -31.49
CA LYS A 228 -3.50 14.78 -32.95
C LYS A 228 -2.02 14.91 -33.30
N ALA A 229 -1.27 15.71 -32.51
CA ALA A 229 0.19 15.75 -32.63
C ALA A 229 0.82 14.39 -32.31
N LEU A 230 0.30 13.68 -31.28
CA LEU A 230 0.73 12.33 -30.96
C LEU A 230 0.43 11.34 -32.09
N GLU A 231 -0.78 11.30 -32.61
CA GLU A 231 -1.20 10.47 -33.74
C GLU A 231 -0.33 10.69 -34.99
N ALA A 232 0.05 11.97 -35.23
CA ALA A 232 0.94 12.35 -36.31
C ALA A 232 2.45 12.06 -36.02
N SER A 233 2.76 11.49 -34.87
CA SER A 233 4.14 11.30 -34.35
C SER A 233 4.94 12.61 -34.32
N ASN A 234 4.28 13.75 -34.13
CA ASN A 234 4.90 15.05 -33.94
C ASN A 234 5.22 15.28 -32.46
N GLN A 235 6.33 14.67 -32.02
CA GLN A 235 6.74 14.66 -30.62
C GLN A 235 6.91 16.07 -30.03
N SER A 236 7.50 17.00 -30.79
CA SER A 236 7.74 18.37 -30.31
C SER A 236 6.43 19.13 -30.02
N ALA A 237 5.42 18.98 -30.88
CA ALA A 237 4.11 19.60 -30.67
C ALA A 237 3.37 18.94 -29.51
N PHE A 238 3.46 17.62 -29.37
CA PHE A 238 2.88 16.89 -28.25
C PHE A 238 3.51 17.33 -26.92
N ASP A 239 4.84 17.36 -26.82
CA ASP A 239 5.56 17.80 -25.62
C ASP A 239 5.24 19.28 -25.27
N ALA A 240 5.09 20.16 -26.26
CA ALA A 240 4.66 21.54 -26.03
C ALA A 240 3.24 21.61 -25.47
N SER A 241 2.35 20.74 -25.92
CA SER A 241 0.98 20.66 -25.39
C SER A 241 0.94 20.16 -23.94
N LEU A 242 1.80 19.20 -23.57
CA LEU A 242 1.95 18.74 -22.20
C LEU A 242 2.49 19.84 -21.27
N ARG A 243 3.50 20.62 -21.72
CA ARG A 243 3.99 21.79 -20.95
C ARG A 243 2.88 22.81 -20.71
N LYS A 244 2.06 23.09 -21.73
CA LYS A 244 0.91 23.98 -21.58
C LYS A 244 -0.09 23.45 -20.54
N ALA A 245 -0.36 22.14 -20.54
CA ALA A 245 -1.20 21.52 -19.52
C ALA A 245 -0.58 21.67 -18.13
N GLN A 246 0.75 21.43 -17.99
CA GLN A 246 1.48 21.62 -16.74
C GLN A 246 1.38 23.07 -16.22
N ASP A 247 1.56 24.07 -17.08
CA ASP A 247 1.47 25.49 -16.71
C ASP A 247 0.08 25.83 -16.12
N ILE A 248 -0.99 25.26 -16.71
CA ILE A 248 -2.36 25.43 -16.18
C ILE A 248 -2.49 24.74 -14.82
N LEU A 249 -2.03 23.49 -14.69
CA LEU A 249 -2.11 22.70 -13.46
C LEU A 249 -1.35 23.38 -12.31
N THR A 250 -0.15 23.92 -12.57
CA THR A 250 0.67 24.62 -11.56
C THR A 250 -0.11 25.76 -10.89
N THR A 251 -1.07 26.41 -11.59
CA THR A 251 -1.92 27.43 -10.99
C THR A 251 -2.83 26.91 -9.88
N LEU A 252 -3.02 25.59 -9.77
CA LEU A 252 -3.83 24.94 -8.74
C LEU A 252 -3.03 24.61 -7.47
N HIS A 253 -1.68 24.63 -7.55
CA HIS A 253 -0.81 24.29 -6.43
C HIS A 253 -1.16 25.00 -5.11
N PRO A 254 -1.41 26.34 -5.05
CA PRO A 254 -1.70 27.01 -3.77
C PRO A 254 -2.98 26.53 -3.08
N VAL A 255 -3.85 25.86 -3.80
CA VAL A 255 -5.09 25.28 -3.29
C VAL A 255 -4.88 23.82 -2.92
N LEU A 256 -4.23 23.05 -3.77
CA LEU A 256 -4.03 21.61 -3.56
C LEU A 256 -3.02 21.31 -2.45
N SER A 257 -2.03 22.18 -2.26
CA SER A 257 -1.06 22.08 -1.16
C SER A 257 -1.67 22.25 0.24
N GLN A 258 -2.96 22.60 0.35
CA GLN A 258 -3.69 22.59 1.63
C GLN A 258 -4.02 21.17 2.10
N ALA A 259 -4.08 20.18 1.20
CA ALA A 259 -4.11 18.78 1.57
C ALA A 259 -2.70 18.35 1.98
N ILE A 260 -2.57 17.77 3.17
CA ILE A 260 -1.29 17.34 3.75
C ILE A 260 -1.32 15.82 3.90
N ILE A 261 -0.29 15.17 3.40
CA ILE A 261 -0.13 13.72 3.48
C ILE A 261 1.15 13.39 4.24
N ASP A 262 0.99 12.67 5.33
CA ASP A 262 2.08 12.16 6.14
C ASP A 262 2.38 10.72 5.75
N GLU A 263 3.49 10.52 5.03
CA GLU A 263 3.95 9.23 4.53
C GLU A 263 4.73 8.50 5.63
N ALA A 264 4.17 7.44 6.18
CA ALA A 264 4.84 6.60 7.17
C ALA A 264 5.09 5.20 6.61
N GLY A 265 6.36 4.82 6.47
CA GLY A 265 6.72 3.47 6.10
C GLY A 265 6.31 2.49 7.19
N ASN A 266 5.77 1.35 6.80
CA ASN A 266 5.25 0.35 7.72
C ASN A 266 5.45 -1.06 7.15
N SER A 267 5.47 -2.06 8.03
CA SER A 267 5.43 -3.47 7.67
C SER A 267 4.57 -4.22 8.67
N HIS A 268 3.47 -4.77 8.21
CA HIS A 268 2.72 -5.73 9.00
C HIS A 268 3.35 -7.11 8.86
N ILE A 269 3.69 -7.74 10.00
CA ILE A 269 4.30 -9.07 10.05
C ILE A 269 3.45 -9.96 10.94
N ASP A 270 2.91 -11.04 10.40
CA ASP A 270 2.22 -12.04 11.20
C ASP A 270 3.20 -12.78 12.12
N ALA A 271 2.91 -12.83 13.43
CA ALA A 271 3.75 -13.52 14.43
C ALA A 271 3.66 -15.05 14.36
N ALA A 272 2.78 -15.55 13.58
CA ALA A 272 2.70 -16.64 12.61
C ALA A 272 1.30 -16.63 11.98
N TRP A 273 1.20 -17.10 10.75
CA TRP A 273 -0.05 -17.28 10.02
C TRP A 273 -0.10 -18.67 9.39
N LEU A 274 0.07 -18.79 8.07
CA LEU A 274 0.15 -20.08 7.37
C LEU A 274 1.59 -20.65 7.32
N TRP A 275 2.47 -20.12 8.15
CA TRP A 275 3.87 -20.52 8.29
C TRP A 275 4.26 -20.64 9.76
N PRO A 276 5.35 -21.38 10.08
CA PRO A 276 5.82 -21.56 11.45
C PRO A 276 6.54 -20.31 11.97
N ARG A 277 6.66 -20.20 13.31
CA ARG A 277 7.39 -19.12 14.00
C ARG A 277 8.83 -18.93 13.47
N SER A 278 9.50 -20.00 13.06
CA SER A 278 10.86 -19.90 12.50
C SER A 278 10.90 -19.06 11.24
N GLU A 279 9.88 -19.17 10.40
CA GLU A 279 9.70 -18.33 9.20
C GLU A 279 9.49 -16.87 9.59
N THR A 280 8.62 -16.58 10.56
CA THR A 280 8.41 -15.22 11.05
C THR A 280 9.71 -14.54 11.49
N ILE A 281 10.59 -15.27 12.19
CA ILE A 281 11.88 -14.71 12.62
C ILE A 281 12.76 -14.33 11.42
N ASP A 282 12.76 -15.14 10.36
CA ASP A 282 13.51 -14.82 9.15
C ASP A 282 12.88 -13.65 8.38
N VAL A 283 11.56 -13.58 8.32
CA VAL A 283 10.83 -12.43 7.74
C VAL A 283 11.19 -11.15 8.47
N VAL A 284 11.12 -11.14 9.81
CA VAL A 284 11.54 -9.98 10.63
C VAL A 284 12.96 -9.55 10.31
N ARG A 285 13.90 -10.50 10.24
CA ARG A 285 15.30 -10.22 9.91
C ARG A 285 15.43 -9.58 8.54
N ARG A 286 14.78 -10.13 7.51
CA ARG A 286 14.85 -9.61 6.13
C ARG A 286 14.25 -8.20 6.05
N THR A 287 13.04 -8.01 6.58
CA THR A 287 12.33 -6.73 6.59
C THR A 287 13.14 -5.64 7.31
N PHE A 288 13.67 -5.95 8.51
CA PHE A 288 14.44 -4.97 9.27
C PHE A 288 15.78 -4.65 8.61
N THR A 289 16.42 -5.64 7.96
CA THR A 289 17.62 -5.40 7.15
C THR A 289 17.33 -4.42 6.01
N THR A 290 16.25 -4.66 5.27
CA THR A 290 15.83 -3.79 4.16
C THR A 290 15.49 -2.38 4.65
N ALA A 291 14.70 -2.26 5.73
CA ALA A 291 14.34 -0.95 6.29
C ALA A 291 15.58 -0.14 6.72
N LEU A 292 16.56 -0.77 7.37
CA LEU A 292 17.81 -0.11 7.78
C LEU A 292 18.65 0.32 6.57
N GLN A 293 18.77 -0.53 5.55
CA GLN A 293 19.48 -0.18 4.31
C GLN A 293 18.80 0.99 3.58
N LEU A 294 17.49 0.97 3.48
CA LEU A 294 16.75 2.07 2.88
C LEU A 294 16.87 3.37 3.69
N MET A 295 16.99 3.30 5.02
CA MET A 295 17.30 4.48 5.83
C MET A 295 18.68 5.07 5.54
N ASP A 296 19.65 4.27 5.12
CA ASP A 296 20.96 4.78 4.69
C ASP A 296 20.89 5.47 3.32
N GLU A 297 20.06 4.96 2.41
CA GLU A 297 19.90 5.48 1.05
C GLU A 297 18.96 6.71 0.99
N TYR A 298 17.91 6.74 1.84
CA TYR A 298 16.86 7.77 1.85
C TYR A 298 16.84 8.51 3.19
N PRO A 299 17.52 9.67 3.32
CA PRO A 299 17.66 10.37 4.60
C PRO A 299 16.34 10.83 5.23
N GLY A 300 15.30 11.09 4.42
CA GLY A 300 13.97 11.50 4.90
C GLY A 300 13.11 10.34 5.39
N TYR A 301 13.38 9.13 4.96
CA TYR A 301 12.55 7.96 5.21
C TYR A 301 12.38 7.64 6.71
N THR A 302 11.13 7.42 7.13
CA THR A 302 10.73 6.97 8.47
C THR A 302 10.03 5.62 8.41
N PHE A 303 10.16 4.83 9.47
CA PHE A 303 9.58 3.50 9.55
C PHE A 303 8.93 3.27 10.91
N SER A 304 7.62 3.00 10.91
CA SER A 304 6.81 2.71 12.11
C SER A 304 6.64 1.21 12.26
N GLN A 305 7.08 0.63 13.37
CA GLN A 305 7.09 -0.82 13.57
C GLN A 305 6.56 -1.22 14.97
N SER A 306 5.61 -2.13 15.01
CA SER A 306 5.25 -3.00 16.12
C SER A 306 5.97 -4.37 15.92
N ALA A 307 6.09 -5.32 16.83
CA ALA A 307 5.79 -5.40 18.21
C ALA A 307 7.09 -5.71 18.98
N ALA A 308 7.05 -5.72 20.32
CA ALA A 308 8.24 -5.93 21.14
C ALA A 308 8.94 -7.26 20.86
N GLN A 309 8.22 -8.33 20.59
CA GLN A 309 8.77 -9.65 20.32
C GLN A 309 9.69 -9.69 19.10
N TYR A 310 9.39 -8.91 18.05
CA TYR A 310 10.20 -8.87 16.83
C TYR A 310 11.59 -8.30 17.13
N THR A 311 11.62 -7.16 17.81
CA THR A 311 12.88 -6.55 18.21
C THR A 311 13.62 -7.38 19.26
N ALA A 312 12.91 -8.15 20.12
CA ALA A 312 13.54 -9.07 21.05
C ALA A 312 14.24 -10.25 20.34
N TRP A 313 13.66 -10.78 19.27
CA TRP A 313 14.33 -11.80 18.44
C TRP A 313 15.56 -11.23 17.74
N ILE A 314 15.49 -9.99 17.28
CA ILE A 314 16.64 -9.31 16.67
C ILE A 314 17.74 -9.05 17.71
N ALA A 315 17.39 -8.57 18.90
CA ALA A 315 18.36 -8.34 19.97
C ALA A 315 19.09 -9.63 20.39
N GLU A 316 18.36 -10.76 20.44
CA GLU A 316 18.92 -12.08 20.77
C GLU A 316 19.82 -12.64 19.68
N LYS A 317 19.38 -12.58 18.41
CA LYS A 317 20.02 -13.30 17.30
C LYS A 317 20.93 -12.44 16.44
N TYR A 318 20.68 -11.15 16.38
CA TYR A 318 21.36 -10.18 15.51
C TYR A 318 21.66 -8.87 16.26
N PRO A 319 22.51 -8.91 17.33
CA PRO A 319 22.72 -7.77 18.23
C PRO A 319 23.24 -6.52 17.52
N GLN A 320 24.05 -6.66 16.47
CA GLN A 320 24.54 -5.52 15.67
C GLN A 320 23.40 -4.81 14.95
N MET A 321 22.43 -5.55 14.41
CA MET A 321 21.23 -4.98 13.81
C MET A 321 20.41 -4.23 14.86
N ASN A 322 20.29 -4.78 16.05
CA ASN A 322 19.60 -4.12 17.16
C ASN A 322 20.27 -2.80 17.57
N ASP A 323 21.60 -2.73 17.52
CA ASP A 323 22.34 -1.49 17.76
C ASP A 323 22.02 -0.43 16.69
N GLN A 324 21.92 -0.83 15.42
CA GLN A 324 21.48 0.06 14.34
C GLN A 324 20.04 0.54 14.57
N ILE A 325 19.12 -0.33 14.95
CA ILE A 325 17.74 0.07 15.30
C ILE A 325 17.73 1.08 16.44
N ARG A 326 18.51 0.86 17.52
CA ARG A 326 18.63 1.84 18.62
C ARG A 326 19.08 3.21 18.13
N GLN A 327 20.02 3.24 17.19
CA GLN A 327 20.46 4.50 16.60
C GLN A 327 19.33 5.18 15.83
N ARG A 328 18.62 4.45 14.96
CA ARG A 328 17.50 5.01 14.18
C ARG A 328 16.33 5.46 15.07
N VAL A 329 16.08 4.77 16.19
CA VAL A 329 15.11 5.23 17.21
C VAL A 329 15.55 6.57 17.82
N LYS A 330 16.83 6.73 18.19
CA LYS A 330 17.36 8.01 18.71
C LYS A 330 17.30 9.14 17.68
N GLU A 331 17.46 8.83 16.41
CA GLU A 331 17.31 9.79 15.30
C GLU A 331 15.84 10.17 15.03
N GLY A 332 14.87 9.46 15.62
CA GLY A 332 13.44 9.66 15.40
C GLY A 332 12.96 9.11 14.05
N ARG A 333 13.76 8.27 13.39
CA ARG A 333 13.45 7.70 12.07
C ARG A 333 12.85 6.30 12.14
N TRP A 334 13.18 5.54 13.17
CA TRP A 334 12.52 4.28 13.50
C TRP A 334 11.57 4.52 14.66
N GLU A 335 10.28 4.51 14.38
CA GLU A 335 9.23 4.75 15.36
C GLU A 335 8.77 3.43 15.98
N ILE A 336 8.81 3.36 17.30
CA ILE A 336 8.26 2.23 18.06
C ILE A 336 6.78 2.49 18.31
N VAL A 337 5.92 1.65 17.73
CA VAL A 337 4.46 1.68 17.90
C VAL A 337 3.94 0.37 18.54
N GLY A 338 2.65 0.30 18.83
CA GLY A 338 1.96 -0.89 19.35
C GLY A 338 2.07 -1.06 20.86
N GLY A 339 3.28 -1.00 21.40
CA GLY A 339 3.55 -1.14 22.84
C GLY A 339 3.29 -2.53 23.43
N MET A 340 2.64 -3.43 22.71
CA MET A 340 2.36 -4.81 23.11
C MET A 340 3.54 -5.73 22.80
N TRP A 341 3.55 -6.89 23.48
CA TRP A 341 4.57 -7.91 23.21
C TRP A 341 4.43 -8.49 21.80
N VAL A 342 3.20 -8.82 21.40
CA VAL A 342 2.81 -9.17 20.02
C VAL A 342 1.61 -8.31 19.62
N GLU A 343 1.16 -8.39 18.38
CA GLU A 343 -0.19 -7.97 17.99
C GLU A 343 -1.17 -9.11 18.31
N PRO A 344 -1.87 -9.08 19.46
CA PRO A 344 -2.74 -10.18 19.87
C PRO A 344 -4.12 -10.04 19.23
N ASP A 345 -4.91 -11.10 19.25
CA ASP A 345 -6.35 -10.97 19.18
C ASP A 345 -6.84 -10.02 20.30
N LEU A 346 -7.63 -9.02 19.95
CA LEU A 346 -8.12 -7.99 20.89
C LEU A 346 -9.53 -8.27 21.43
N ASN A 347 -10.11 -9.41 21.07
CA ASN A 347 -11.49 -9.75 21.41
C ASN A 347 -11.60 -10.99 22.30
N LEU A 348 -10.80 -12.02 22.02
CA LEU A 348 -10.85 -13.30 22.75
C LEU A 348 -10.10 -13.28 24.09
N PRO A 349 -8.90 -12.65 24.22
CA PRO A 349 -8.18 -12.64 25.48
C PRO A 349 -8.92 -11.85 26.56
N ASP A 350 -8.71 -12.26 27.82
CA ASP A 350 -9.21 -11.50 28.97
C ASP A 350 -8.46 -10.18 29.19
N GLY A 351 -9.00 -9.31 30.02
CA GLY A 351 -8.43 -7.99 30.29
C GLY A 351 -7.04 -8.06 30.94
N GLU A 352 -6.76 -9.05 31.77
CA GLU A 352 -5.46 -9.26 32.40
C GLU A 352 -4.40 -9.64 31.35
N SER A 353 -4.75 -10.48 30.38
CA SER A 353 -3.85 -10.85 29.28
C SER A 353 -3.49 -9.62 28.43
N LEU A 354 -4.46 -8.75 28.13
CA LEU A 354 -4.24 -7.51 27.38
C LEU A 354 -3.35 -6.52 28.15
N VAL A 355 -3.58 -6.38 29.48
CA VAL A 355 -2.72 -5.57 30.36
C VAL A 355 -1.29 -6.11 30.37
N ARG A 356 -1.10 -7.43 30.42
CA ARG A 356 0.24 -8.04 30.40
C ARG A 356 0.97 -7.85 29.07
N GLN A 357 0.26 -7.89 27.95
CA GLN A 357 0.84 -7.57 26.63
C GLN A 357 1.52 -6.20 26.68
N LEU A 358 0.82 -5.17 27.17
CA LEU A 358 1.36 -3.81 27.28
C LEU A 358 2.43 -3.69 28.38
N LEU A 359 2.22 -4.30 29.54
CA LEU A 359 3.18 -4.25 30.64
C LEU A 359 4.55 -4.82 30.22
N VAL A 360 4.54 -5.98 29.57
CA VAL A 360 5.78 -6.63 29.12
C VAL A 360 6.40 -5.88 27.94
N GLY A 361 5.60 -5.50 26.95
CA GLY A 361 6.07 -4.80 25.76
C GLY A 361 6.63 -3.41 26.09
N GLN A 362 5.90 -2.58 26.84
CA GLN A 362 6.35 -1.24 27.21
C GLN A 362 7.62 -1.27 28.09
N ARG A 363 7.70 -2.21 29.05
CA ARG A 363 8.92 -2.38 29.84
C ARG A 363 10.11 -2.80 29.01
N TYR A 364 9.90 -3.67 28.03
CA TYR A 364 10.94 -4.07 27.09
C TYR A 364 11.42 -2.87 26.29
N PHE A 365 10.53 -2.11 25.66
CA PHE A 365 10.88 -0.93 24.87
C PHE A 365 11.59 0.14 25.71
N GLN A 366 11.10 0.39 26.92
CA GLN A 366 11.77 1.34 27.83
C GLN A 366 13.19 0.88 28.20
N LYS A 367 13.38 -0.42 28.47
CA LYS A 367 14.70 -0.99 28.81
C LYS A 367 15.65 -0.97 27.62
N GLU A 368 15.14 -1.36 26.44
CA GLU A 368 15.97 -1.64 25.28
C GLU A 368 16.26 -0.39 24.44
N TYR A 369 15.29 0.49 24.32
CA TYR A 369 15.35 1.68 23.45
C TYR A 369 15.18 3.00 24.22
N GLY A 370 14.82 3.00 25.48
CA GLY A 370 14.59 4.19 26.29
C GLY A 370 13.28 4.92 25.97
N VAL A 371 12.36 4.27 25.25
CA VAL A 371 11.10 4.86 24.77
C VAL A 371 9.88 4.10 25.30
N THR A 372 8.78 4.81 25.40
CA THR A 372 7.45 4.26 25.64
C THR A 372 6.61 4.51 24.40
N ALA A 373 6.05 3.47 23.79
CA ALA A 373 5.15 3.61 22.65
C ALA A 373 3.89 4.36 23.08
N ARG A 374 3.51 5.37 22.32
CA ARG A 374 2.33 6.20 22.61
C ARG A 374 1.13 5.87 21.73
N ILE A 375 1.33 5.05 20.71
CA ILE A 375 0.32 4.67 19.74
C ILE A 375 0.06 3.17 19.86
N GLY A 376 -1.16 2.77 20.20
CA GLY A 376 -1.63 1.40 20.02
C GLY A 376 -1.70 1.07 18.54
N TRP A 377 -1.18 -0.11 18.14
CA TRP A 377 -1.03 -0.46 16.73
C TRP A 377 -1.45 -1.89 16.51
N ASN A 378 -2.65 -2.08 16.00
CA ASN A 378 -3.21 -3.40 15.71
C ASN A 378 -4.01 -3.32 14.39
N PRO A 379 -3.34 -3.16 13.25
CA PRO A 379 -4.01 -2.93 11.97
C PRO A 379 -4.84 -4.13 11.52
N ASP A 380 -4.43 -5.34 11.89
CA ASP A 380 -5.01 -6.60 11.43
C ASP A 380 -5.83 -7.36 12.49
N SER A 381 -6.34 -6.67 13.52
CA SER A 381 -7.22 -7.29 14.52
C SER A 381 -8.67 -7.34 14.06
N PHE A 382 -9.32 -8.51 14.19
CA PHE A 382 -10.69 -8.78 13.72
C PHE A 382 -11.75 -8.54 14.82
N GLY A 383 -11.55 -7.58 15.65
CA GLY A 383 -12.46 -7.16 16.72
C GLY A 383 -11.70 -6.53 17.86
N TYR A 384 -12.41 -5.75 18.68
CA TYR A 384 -11.79 -4.90 19.69
C TYR A 384 -12.62 -4.88 20.96
N ASN A 385 -12.00 -5.19 22.10
CA ASN A 385 -12.64 -5.06 23.40
C ASN A 385 -12.89 -3.57 23.70
N TRP A 386 -14.09 -3.24 24.12
CA TRP A 386 -14.50 -1.86 24.42
C TRP A 386 -13.76 -1.21 25.60
N GLN A 387 -13.03 -1.99 26.41
CA GLN A 387 -12.17 -1.50 27.50
C GLN A 387 -10.75 -1.13 27.07
N LEU A 388 -10.38 -1.36 25.80
CA LEU A 388 -9.03 -1.07 25.31
C LEU A 388 -8.59 0.38 25.52
N PRO A 389 -9.41 1.42 25.31
CA PRO A 389 -8.98 2.79 25.60
C PRO A 389 -8.51 3.00 27.04
N GLN A 390 -9.17 2.38 28.02
CA GLN A 390 -8.72 2.40 29.42
C GLN A 390 -7.34 1.74 29.58
N ILE A 391 -7.17 0.58 28.98
CA ILE A 391 -5.92 -0.20 29.06
C ILE A 391 -4.78 0.57 28.39
N TYR A 392 -5.02 1.15 27.20
CA TYR A 392 -4.03 1.98 26.50
C TYR A 392 -3.66 3.23 27.31
N LYS A 393 -4.64 4.00 27.78
CA LYS A 393 -4.36 5.22 28.57
C LYS A 393 -3.56 4.90 29.84
N ARG A 394 -3.89 3.83 30.55
CA ARG A 394 -3.17 3.38 31.76
C ARG A 394 -1.75 2.90 31.43
N SER A 395 -1.48 2.53 30.20
CA SER A 395 -0.16 2.10 29.71
C SER A 395 0.65 3.23 29.05
N GLY A 396 0.19 4.49 29.14
CA GLY A 396 0.89 5.66 28.62
C GLY A 396 0.63 5.96 27.13
N MET A 397 -0.41 5.38 26.54
CA MET A 397 -0.79 5.59 25.15
C MET A 397 -1.94 6.58 25.04
N ASP A 398 -1.88 7.44 24.04
CA ASP A 398 -2.87 8.45 23.74
C ASP A 398 -3.59 8.22 22.41
N TYR A 399 -3.03 7.37 21.55
CA TYR A 399 -3.45 7.18 20.18
C TYR A 399 -3.64 5.69 19.85
N PHE A 400 -4.41 5.42 18.79
CA PHE A 400 -4.63 4.06 18.31
C PHE A 400 -4.80 4.02 16.79
N VAL A 401 -4.17 3.04 16.14
CA VAL A 401 -4.30 2.77 14.70
C VAL A 401 -4.79 1.35 14.48
N THR A 402 -5.81 1.22 13.64
CA THR A 402 -6.36 -0.08 13.21
C THR A 402 -7.04 0.04 11.84
N GLN A 403 -7.23 -1.09 11.12
CA GLN A 403 -7.78 -1.03 9.76
C GLN A 403 -8.88 -2.08 9.49
N LYS A 404 -8.86 -3.26 10.08
CA LYS A 404 -9.71 -4.42 9.70
C LYS A 404 -11.23 -4.20 9.78
N MET A 405 -11.71 -3.13 10.39
CA MET A 405 -13.13 -2.77 10.31
C MET A 405 -13.60 -2.46 8.89
N HIS A 406 -12.69 -2.19 7.94
CA HIS A 406 -13.04 -2.06 6.52
C HIS A 406 -13.54 -3.37 5.90
N TRP A 407 -13.17 -4.50 6.47
CA TRP A 407 -13.57 -5.82 5.98
C TRP A 407 -14.97 -6.23 6.46
N ASN A 408 -15.65 -5.35 7.21
CA ASN A 408 -17.03 -5.59 7.61
C ASN A 408 -17.96 -5.37 6.40
N ASP A 409 -18.67 -6.41 6.00
CA ASP A 409 -19.59 -6.41 4.87
C ASP A 409 -20.99 -5.86 5.17
N THR A 410 -21.33 -5.74 6.46
CA THR A 410 -22.66 -5.34 6.93
C THR A 410 -22.70 -3.89 7.37
N ASN A 411 -21.71 -3.44 8.17
CA ASN A 411 -21.64 -2.10 8.74
C ASN A 411 -20.31 -1.43 8.42
N GLN A 412 -20.36 -0.18 8.01
CA GLN A 412 -19.14 0.62 7.81
C GLN A 412 -19.03 1.66 8.92
N LEU A 413 -17.83 1.77 9.49
CA LEU A 413 -17.54 2.82 10.46
C LEU A 413 -17.64 4.18 9.74
N PRO A 414 -18.46 5.14 10.25
CA PRO A 414 -18.70 6.41 9.57
C PRO A 414 -17.54 7.40 9.70
N PHE A 415 -16.53 7.10 10.51
CA PHE A 415 -15.41 8.00 10.81
C PHE A 415 -14.06 7.33 10.50
N ARG A 416 -13.09 8.11 10.05
CA ARG A 416 -11.68 7.72 9.91
C ARG A 416 -10.84 8.18 11.08
N LEU A 417 -11.17 9.31 11.67
CA LEU A 417 -10.51 9.90 12.83
C LEU A 417 -11.55 10.21 13.89
N PHE A 418 -11.43 9.63 15.08
CA PHE A 418 -12.42 9.77 16.15
C PHE A 418 -11.83 9.50 17.52
N TRP A 419 -12.46 10.05 18.54
CA TRP A 419 -12.19 9.68 19.92
C TRP A 419 -12.92 8.38 20.29
N TRP A 420 -12.15 7.35 20.57
CA TRP A 420 -12.66 6.09 21.09
C TRP A 420 -12.65 6.12 22.60
N GLU A 421 -13.83 5.93 23.24
CA GLU A 421 -14.03 6.05 24.67
C GLU A 421 -14.44 4.72 25.30
N SER A 422 -13.81 4.35 26.41
CA SER A 422 -14.18 3.22 27.24
C SER A 422 -15.15 3.64 28.37
N PRO A 423 -15.82 2.66 29.06
CA PRO A 423 -16.84 2.95 30.05
C PRO A 423 -16.38 3.79 31.25
N ASP A 424 -15.09 3.80 31.57
CA ASP A 424 -14.50 4.62 32.63
C ASP A 424 -14.23 6.07 32.21
N GLY A 425 -14.55 6.42 30.96
CA GLY A 425 -14.29 7.75 30.38
C GLY A 425 -12.89 7.95 29.80
N SER A 426 -12.01 6.94 29.85
CA SER A 426 -10.70 6.99 29.18
C SER A 426 -10.89 7.04 27.66
N LYS A 427 -10.09 7.90 26.99
CA LYS A 427 -10.18 8.12 25.54
C LYS A 427 -8.82 8.02 24.87
N VAL A 428 -8.81 7.46 23.67
CA VAL A 428 -7.68 7.51 22.74
C VAL A 428 -8.15 8.09 21.40
N LEU A 429 -7.32 8.95 20.78
CA LEU A 429 -7.60 9.42 19.44
C LEU A 429 -7.24 8.29 18.48
N THR A 430 -8.24 7.84 17.73
CA THR A 430 -8.13 6.67 16.86
C THR A 430 -8.14 7.09 15.40
N TYR A 431 -7.21 6.56 14.65
CA TYR A 431 -7.15 6.72 13.19
C TYR A 431 -7.35 5.37 12.49
N PHE A 432 -8.06 5.44 11.40
CA PHE A 432 -8.50 4.31 10.62
C PHE A 432 -8.10 4.50 9.15
N PRO A 433 -6.88 4.10 8.75
CA PRO A 433 -6.38 4.25 7.39
C PRO A 433 -7.23 3.47 6.39
N THR A 434 -7.15 3.83 5.12
CA THR A 434 -7.80 3.11 4.01
C THR A 434 -7.23 1.72 3.87
N ASP A 435 -5.91 1.63 3.96
CA ASP A 435 -5.16 0.38 4.06
C ASP A 435 -3.94 0.60 4.98
N TYR A 436 -3.31 -0.49 5.42
CA TYR A 436 -2.10 -0.46 6.23
C TYR A 436 -0.88 -1.04 5.50
N VAL A 437 -1.05 -1.44 4.25
CA VAL A 437 -0.05 -2.12 3.42
C VAL A 437 -0.10 -1.62 1.96
N HIS A 438 -0.14 -0.31 1.77
CA HIS A 438 -0.11 0.24 0.41
C HIS A 438 1.20 -0.11 -0.29
N ASP A 439 1.10 -0.66 -1.50
CA ASP A 439 2.22 -1.09 -2.33
C ASP A 439 2.82 0.01 -3.22
N ASN A 440 2.33 1.24 -3.10
CA ASN A 440 2.80 2.38 -3.88
C ASN A 440 2.54 3.71 -3.16
N VAL A 441 3.33 4.72 -3.52
CA VAL A 441 3.17 6.12 -3.10
C VAL A 441 2.75 6.94 -4.32
N ASN A 442 1.53 6.71 -4.80
CA ASN A 442 1.00 7.36 -6.01
C ASN A 442 -0.09 8.38 -5.64
N PRO A 443 0.06 9.68 -6.01
CA PRO A 443 -0.92 10.71 -5.69
C PRO A 443 -2.34 10.44 -6.19
N THR A 444 -2.52 9.65 -7.26
CA THR A 444 -3.85 9.25 -7.73
C THR A 444 -4.58 8.40 -6.69
N ARG A 445 -3.90 7.38 -6.12
CA ARG A 445 -4.43 6.56 -5.02
C ARG A 445 -4.61 7.42 -3.76
N ILE A 446 -3.55 8.12 -3.36
CA ILE A 446 -3.51 8.93 -2.14
C ILE A 446 -4.64 9.97 -2.13
N SER A 447 -4.87 10.65 -3.26
CA SER A 447 -5.95 11.64 -3.37
C SER A 447 -7.36 11.02 -3.31
N ALA A 448 -7.52 9.80 -3.80
CA ALA A 448 -8.78 9.06 -3.67
C ALA A 448 -9.04 8.67 -2.21
N ASP A 449 -8.01 8.22 -1.50
CA ASP A 449 -8.07 7.89 -0.08
C ASP A 449 -8.32 9.13 0.79
N PHE A 450 -7.68 10.25 0.44
CA PHE A 450 -7.95 11.55 1.07
C PHE A 450 -9.42 11.97 0.87
N ALA A 451 -9.94 11.85 -0.33
CA ALA A 451 -11.34 12.18 -0.63
C ALA A 451 -12.31 11.28 0.17
N GLU A 452 -12.05 9.99 0.29
CA GLU A 452 -12.84 9.10 1.12
C GLU A 452 -12.75 9.47 2.61
N SER A 453 -11.56 9.82 3.09
CA SER A 453 -11.35 10.29 4.47
C SER A 453 -12.10 11.59 4.74
N ALA A 454 -12.07 12.53 3.80
CA ALA A 454 -12.80 13.81 3.92
C ALA A 454 -14.32 13.64 3.96
N ASP A 455 -14.88 12.70 3.20
CA ASP A 455 -16.30 12.35 3.25
C ASP A 455 -16.73 11.82 4.64
N ARG A 456 -15.80 11.14 5.34
CA ARG A 456 -16.04 10.58 6.69
C ARG A 456 -15.63 11.52 7.83
N ASN A 457 -14.73 12.46 7.57
CA ASN A 457 -14.28 13.49 8.52
C ASN A 457 -14.23 14.85 7.81
N PRO A 458 -15.37 15.47 7.51
CA PRO A 458 -15.41 16.76 6.85
C PRO A 458 -14.57 17.80 7.58
N GLY A 459 -13.73 18.53 6.85
CA GLY A 459 -12.85 19.56 7.42
C GLY A 459 -11.46 19.06 7.81
N THR A 460 -11.14 17.79 7.62
CA THR A 460 -9.78 17.25 7.84
C THR A 460 -8.89 17.62 6.65
N ALA A 461 -7.77 18.29 6.93
CA ALA A 461 -6.79 18.70 5.92
C ALA A 461 -5.58 17.76 5.83
N GLU A 462 -5.41 16.85 6.78
CA GLU A 462 -4.23 16.03 6.98
C GLU A 462 -4.61 14.54 7.03
N MET A 463 -3.83 13.70 6.37
CA MET A 463 -4.05 12.26 6.29
C MET A 463 -2.72 11.52 6.51
N LEU A 464 -2.73 10.48 7.34
CA LEU A 464 -1.62 9.53 7.46
C LEU A 464 -1.79 8.45 6.40
N ASP A 465 -0.80 8.29 5.55
CA ASP A 465 -0.68 7.19 4.58
C ASP A 465 0.34 6.17 5.05
N LEU A 466 -0.06 4.89 5.09
CA LEU A 466 0.79 3.78 5.51
C LEU A 466 1.17 2.97 4.28
N TYR A 467 2.46 3.00 3.93
CA TYR A 467 2.96 2.29 2.76
C TYR A 467 4.02 1.24 3.11
N GLY A 468 4.06 0.19 2.33
CA GLY A 468 4.95 -0.95 2.47
C GLY A 468 4.25 -2.24 2.05
N ILE A 469 5.00 -3.24 1.61
CA ILE A 469 4.48 -4.58 1.37
C ILE A 469 4.11 -5.19 2.72
N GLY A 470 2.87 -5.65 2.85
CA GLY A 470 2.33 -6.19 4.09
C GLY A 470 2.09 -7.69 4.05
N ASP A 471 1.38 -8.20 5.06
CA ASP A 471 0.97 -9.58 5.34
C ASP A 471 2.13 -10.58 5.47
N HIS A 472 3.12 -10.52 4.60
CA HIS A 472 4.35 -11.34 4.65
C HIS A 472 5.57 -10.55 5.15
N GLY A 473 5.37 -9.29 5.59
CA GLY A 473 6.40 -8.47 6.20
C GLY A 473 7.45 -7.91 5.26
N GLY A 474 7.11 -7.59 4.03
CA GLY A 474 8.05 -6.99 3.06
C GLY A 474 8.51 -5.59 3.44
N GLY A 475 7.59 -4.74 3.90
CA GLY A 475 7.83 -3.33 4.21
C GLY A 475 8.04 -2.46 2.96
N PRO A 476 8.47 -1.19 3.14
CA PRO A 476 8.76 -0.31 2.03
C PRO A 476 9.84 -0.84 1.09
N THR A 477 9.68 -0.55 -0.20
CA THR A 477 10.65 -0.89 -1.24
C THR A 477 11.36 0.36 -1.75
N ARG A 478 12.49 0.18 -2.46
CA ARG A 478 13.21 1.29 -3.11
C ARG A 478 12.30 2.01 -4.11
N ALA A 479 11.49 1.28 -4.88
CA ALA A 479 10.57 1.86 -5.84
C ALA A 479 9.49 2.75 -5.19
N MET A 480 9.01 2.39 -3.98
CA MET A 480 8.08 3.24 -3.22
C MET A 480 8.76 4.52 -2.73
N LEU A 481 10.01 4.43 -2.26
CA LEU A 481 10.76 5.59 -1.79
C LEU A 481 11.17 6.53 -2.92
N ASP A 482 11.52 5.99 -4.10
CA ASP A 482 11.75 6.79 -5.31
C ASP A 482 10.47 7.55 -5.70
N GLN A 483 9.30 6.91 -5.62
CA GLN A 483 8.01 7.57 -5.85
C GLN A 483 7.74 8.65 -4.79
N ALA A 484 7.98 8.34 -3.52
CA ALA A 484 7.79 9.29 -2.43
C ALA A 484 8.68 10.53 -2.61
N ASP A 485 9.98 10.35 -2.87
CA ASP A 485 10.91 11.45 -3.12
C ASP A 485 10.48 12.31 -4.32
N HIS A 486 10.05 11.66 -5.42
CA HIS A 486 9.54 12.35 -6.61
C HIS A 486 8.33 13.22 -6.28
N TRP A 487 7.31 12.67 -5.60
CA TRP A 487 6.07 13.38 -5.32
C TRP A 487 6.19 14.37 -4.16
N ILE A 488 7.05 14.14 -3.16
CA ILE A 488 7.42 15.13 -2.13
C ILE A 488 8.09 16.35 -2.79
N ALA A 489 8.95 16.12 -3.77
CA ALA A 489 9.58 17.21 -4.52
C ALA A 489 8.56 17.95 -5.40
N ALA A 490 7.69 17.23 -6.11
CA ALA A 490 6.62 17.79 -6.95
C ALA A 490 5.60 18.58 -6.12
N GLY A 491 5.28 18.14 -4.91
CA GLY A 491 4.37 18.81 -3.98
C GLY A 491 4.78 20.24 -3.57
N LYS A 492 5.97 20.68 -3.97
CA LYS A 492 6.44 22.07 -3.73
C LYS A 492 5.93 23.06 -4.78
N GLN A 493 5.48 22.60 -5.93
CA GLN A 493 5.10 23.47 -7.06
C GLN A 493 4.01 22.89 -7.98
N ASP A 494 3.81 21.59 -7.99
CA ASP A 494 2.90 20.92 -8.92
C ASP A 494 1.50 20.74 -8.35
N ALA A 495 0.56 20.27 -9.18
CA ALA A 495 -0.84 20.08 -8.83
C ALA A 495 -1.09 18.80 -8.05
N VAL A 496 -0.35 18.62 -6.96
CA VAL A 496 -0.45 17.48 -6.02
C VAL A 496 -0.51 17.99 -4.58
N PRO A 497 -0.88 17.17 -3.58
CA PRO A 497 -0.89 17.58 -2.18
C PRO A 497 0.53 17.86 -1.66
N THR A 498 0.63 18.53 -0.53
CA THR A 498 1.87 18.58 0.24
C THR A 498 2.11 17.21 0.85
N MET A 499 3.28 16.62 0.60
CA MET A 499 3.65 15.30 1.10
C MET A 499 4.92 15.38 1.95
N HIS A 500 4.99 14.61 3.02
CA HIS A 500 6.14 14.56 3.94
C HIS A 500 6.42 13.13 4.38
N TYR A 501 7.69 12.78 4.55
CA TYR A 501 8.03 11.65 5.40
C TYR A 501 7.79 12.03 6.86
N HIS A 502 6.82 11.45 7.50
CA HIS A 502 6.51 11.67 8.90
C HIS A 502 6.30 10.35 9.65
N THR A 503 6.43 10.38 10.95
CA THR A 503 6.02 9.30 11.84
C THR A 503 4.52 9.41 12.14
N ALA A 504 3.90 8.31 12.52
CA ALA A 504 2.51 8.33 12.98
C ALA A 504 2.30 9.25 14.19
N GLN A 505 3.31 9.38 15.08
CA GLN A 505 3.27 10.31 16.21
C GLN A 505 3.21 11.76 15.75
N SER A 506 3.96 12.13 14.69
CA SER A 506 3.94 13.48 14.13
C SER A 506 2.54 13.83 13.60
N TYR A 507 1.95 12.92 12.84
CA TYR A 507 0.56 13.05 12.36
C TYR A 507 -0.42 13.29 13.51
N PHE A 508 -0.45 12.42 14.52
CA PHE A 508 -1.39 12.56 15.65
C PHE A 508 -1.18 13.87 16.41
N THR A 509 0.08 14.29 16.59
CA THR A 509 0.39 15.55 17.28
C THR A 509 -0.15 16.75 16.52
N ASN A 510 -0.02 16.76 15.19
CA ASN A 510 -0.53 17.83 14.33
C ASN A 510 -2.06 17.86 14.33
N VAL A 511 -2.68 16.72 14.11
CA VAL A 511 -4.15 16.61 14.05
C VAL A 511 -4.79 16.95 15.39
N GLU A 512 -4.27 16.48 16.52
CA GLU A 512 -4.79 16.81 17.86
C GLU A 512 -4.72 18.32 18.14
N ARG A 513 -3.62 18.98 17.73
CA ARG A 513 -3.48 20.44 17.83
C ARG A 513 -4.55 21.17 17.02
N ASN A 514 -4.86 20.67 15.82
CA ASN A 514 -5.88 21.27 14.95
C ASN A 514 -7.30 21.04 15.48
N LEU A 515 -7.55 19.90 16.13
CA LEU A 515 -8.84 19.60 16.78
C LEU A 515 -9.06 20.43 18.05
N ASN A 516 -8.00 20.79 18.75
CA ASN A 516 -8.02 21.58 20.00
C ASN A 516 -7.16 22.85 19.85
N PRO A 517 -7.55 23.82 19.02
CA PRO A 517 -6.74 25.01 18.84
C PRO A 517 -6.58 25.77 20.13
N THR A 518 -5.34 25.92 20.61
CA THR A 518 -5.01 26.77 21.75
C THR A 518 -5.33 28.22 21.36
N PRO A 519 -6.15 28.97 22.11
CA PRO A 519 -6.41 30.37 21.79
C PRO A 519 -5.07 31.14 21.77
N PRO A 520 -4.90 32.12 20.85
CA PRO A 520 -3.68 32.91 20.80
C PRO A 520 -3.39 33.58 22.14
N PRO A 521 -2.12 33.67 22.57
CA PRO A 521 -1.75 34.29 23.85
C PRO A 521 -2.31 35.72 23.91
N GLY A 522 -3.09 36.04 24.93
CA GLY A 522 -3.71 37.34 25.13
C GLY A 522 -5.21 37.44 24.91
N THR A 523 -5.87 36.40 24.39
CA THR A 523 -7.34 36.33 24.34
C THR A 523 -7.89 35.70 25.61
N THR A 524 -8.29 36.51 26.59
CA THR A 524 -9.17 36.08 27.67
C THR A 524 -10.54 35.80 27.09
N THR A 525 -10.80 34.53 26.77
CA THR A 525 -12.16 34.09 26.44
C THR A 525 -13.02 34.20 27.71
N PRO A 526 -14.14 34.95 27.68
CA PRO A 526 -15.08 34.86 28.79
C PRO A 526 -15.52 33.39 28.89
N SER A 527 -15.45 32.81 30.07
CA SER A 527 -15.95 31.48 30.35
C SER A 527 -17.45 31.45 30.01
N ARG A 528 -17.80 31.12 28.77
CA ARG A 528 -19.15 30.71 28.44
C ARG A 528 -19.32 29.35 29.11
N ARG A 529 -20.00 29.36 30.28
CA ARG A 529 -20.70 28.16 30.73
C ARG A 529 -21.59 27.74 29.57
N VAL A 530 -21.15 26.76 28.80
CA VAL A 530 -22.03 26.04 27.90
C VAL A 530 -22.95 25.24 28.83
N THR A 531 -24.14 25.75 29.08
CA THR A 531 -25.23 24.91 29.58
C THR A 531 -25.37 23.76 28.59
N PRO A 532 -25.34 22.50 29.07
CA PRO A 532 -25.53 21.38 28.14
C PRO A 532 -26.86 21.59 27.43
N PRO A 533 -26.91 21.34 26.12
CA PRO A 533 -28.19 21.36 25.38
C PRO A 533 -29.13 20.37 26.05
N PRO A 534 -30.45 20.61 26.01
CA PRO A 534 -31.42 19.69 26.58
C PRO A 534 -31.19 18.30 25.97
N PRO A 535 -31.45 17.22 26.72
CA PRO A 535 -31.18 15.87 26.30
C PRO A 535 -31.93 15.59 24.99
N HIS A 536 -31.21 15.73 23.86
CA HIS A 536 -31.67 15.16 22.61
C HIS A 536 -31.77 13.64 22.82
N ARG A 537 -32.82 13.05 22.27
CA ARG A 537 -33.07 11.60 22.24
C ARG A 537 -31.77 10.83 22.12
N PRO A 538 -31.62 9.67 22.73
CA PRO A 538 -30.35 8.95 22.74
C PRO A 538 -29.82 8.86 21.31
N GLN A 539 -28.76 9.61 21.01
CA GLN A 539 -27.93 9.28 19.90
C GLN A 539 -27.47 7.85 20.19
N GLU A 540 -27.73 6.98 19.23
CA GLU A 540 -27.26 5.61 19.29
C GLU A 540 -25.77 5.66 19.61
N ARG A 541 -25.43 5.35 20.84
CA ARG A 541 -24.03 5.13 21.22
C ARG A 541 -23.60 3.93 20.42
N TRP A 542 -22.70 4.11 19.51
CA TRP A 542 -22.01 3.02 18.87
C TRP A 542 -21.17 2.32 19.94
N ALA A 543 -21.85 1.54 20.79
CA ALA A 543 -21.21 0.51 21.57
C ALA A 543 -20.90 -0.60 20.55
N PHE A 544 -19.65 -0.95 20.42
CA PHE A 544 -19.28 -2.22 19.78
C PHE A 544 -20.18 -3.31 20.39
N PRO A 545 -20.76 -4.22 19.61
CA PRO A 545 -21.75 -5.15 20.09
C PRO A 545 -21.22 -5.85 21.34
N ARG A 546 -21.98 -5.80 22.42
CA ARG A 546 -21.76 -6.71 23.54
C ARG A 546 -21.81 -8.09 22.94
N GLY A 547 -20.80 -8.91 23.20
CA GLY A 547 -20.94 -10.33 23.00
C GLY A 547 -22.17 -10.80 23.77
N THR A 548 -23.30 -10.83 23.06
CA THR A 548 -24.45 -11.54 23.56
C THR A 548 -24.09 -13.01 23.57
N THR A 549 -24.15 -13.62 24.73
CA THR A 549 -24.08 -15.06 24.96
C THR A 549 -25.29 -15.78 24.35
N ASN A 550 -25.70 -15.42 23.15
CA ASN A 550 -26.65 -16.16 22.35
C ASN A 550 -25.99 -16.47 21.03
N SER A 551 -25.75 -17.72 20.85
CA SER A 551 -25.22 -18.54 19.78
C SER A 551 -25.63 -18.17 18.35
N THR A 552 -25.30 -16.96 17.92
CA THR A 552 -25.11 -16.60 16.52
C THR A 552 -23.96 -15.61 16.48
N SER A 553 -22.79 -16.10 16.84
CA SER A 553 -21.55 -15.43 16.50
C SER A 553 -21.43 -15.51 14.98
N ASN A 554 -21.80 -14.43 14.28
CA ASN A 554 -21.26 -14.17 12.96
C ASN A 554 -19.79 -13.76 13.16
N THR A 555 -19.02 -14.70 13.62
CA THR A 555 -17.60 -14.75 13.39
C THR A 555 -17.47 -14.94 11.90
N ILE A 556 -16.85 -14.04 11.19
CA ILE A 556 -16.21 -14.35 9.93
C ILE A 556 -15.05 -15.28 10.31
N ALA A 557 -15.39 -16.51 10.67
CA ALA A 557 -14.47 -17.61 10.60
C ALA A 557 -14.32 -17.86 9.10
N ALA A 558 -13.14 -17.56 8.55
CA ALA A 558 -12.74 -18.22 7.33
C ALA A 558 -13.01 -19.71 7.54
N SER A 559 -14.02 -20.25 6.89
CA SER A 559 -14.35 -21.67 6.94
C SER A 559 -13.25 -22.41 6.21
N LEU A 560 -12.22 -22.79 6.96
CA LEU A 560 -11.31 -23.84 6.50
C LEU A 560 -12.15 -25.10 6.29
N PRO A 561 -12.03 -25.79 5.16
CA PRO A 561 -12.72 -27.06 4.94
C PRO A 561 -12.21 -28.05 5.98
N ARG A 562 -13.12 -28.56 6.82
CA ARG A 562 -12.82 -29.68 7.72
C ARG A 562 -12.38 -30.87 6.87
N LYS A 563 -11.12 -31.28 7.00
CA LYS A 563 -10.68 -32.57 6.50
C LYS A 563 -11.50 -33.66 7.19
N PRO A 564 -11.92 -34.72 6.47
CA PRO A 564 -12.59 -35.86 7.09
C PRO A 564 -11.65 -36.54 8.08
N ASN A 565 -12.19 -36.84 9.25
CA ASN A 565 -11.54 -37.54 10.34
C ASN A 565 -11.23 -38.98 9.90
N THR A 566 -10.00 -39.27 9.50
CA THR A 566 -9.52 -40.66 9.39
C THR A 566 -8.76 -40.99 10.67
N ASN A 567 -9.48 -41.54 11.63
CA ASN A 567 -8.88 -42.34 12.71
C ASN A 567 -8.23 -43.58 12.09
N ALA A 568 -6.93 -43.54 11.87
CA ALA A 568 -6.12 -44.74 11.69
C ALA A 568 -5.19 -44.84 12.90
N ALA A 569 -5.47 -45.82 13.72
CA ALA A 569 -4.66 -46.21 14.86
C ALA A 569 -3.25 -46.65 14.38
N CYS A 570 -2.18 -46.02 14.90
CA CYS A 570 -0.83 -46.52 14.79
C CYS A 570 -0.61 -47.61 15.86
N ALA A 571 -0.41 -48.83 15.44
CA ALA A 571 0.17 -49.90 16.26
C ALA A 571 1.71 -49.78 16.28
N PRO A 572 2.40 -50.11 17.39
CA PRO A 572 3.83 -49.97 17.45
C PRO A 572 4.53 -51.10 16.70
N ALA A 573 5.49 -50.76 15.87
CA ALA A 573 6.44 -51.72 15.28
C ALA A 573 7.59 -51.98 16.24
N LYS A 574 7.98 -53.26 16.33
CA LYS A 574 9.12 -53.77 17.08
C LYS A 574 10.43 -53.29 16.48
#